data_9f5da810ae7286a91bb5d52b47d46bb9
#
_entry.id   9f5da810ae7286a91bb5d52b47d46bb9
#
_cell.length_a   1.000
_cell.length_b   1.000
_cell.length_c   1.000
_cell.angle_alpha   90.00
_cell.angle_beta   90.00
_cell.angle_gamma   90.00
#
_symmetry.space_group_name_H-M   'P 1'
#
loop_
_entity.id
_entity.type
_entity.pdbx_description
1 polymer ?
#
loop_
_entity_poly.entity_id
_entity_poly.type
_entity_poly.pdbx_seq_one_letter_code
_entity_poly.pdbx_strand_id
1 'polypeptide(L)'
;MTYENILVETQGKVGIIHLNRPKALNALNDQLMSELGEALLKFDADPEIGCIVLTGSEKAFAAGADIGGMAGLSYMDVFKGDYITRNWETIRSVRKPVIAAVAGFALGGGCELAMMCDFIIAADNAKFGQPEIKLGIIPGAGGTQRLPRAVSKSKAMDMCLTARMMDATEAERVGLVSRVVPLDRLLQEALEAAIVISSMSLPAVMMI
;
A
#
# COMPACT_ATOMS: atom_id res chain seq x y z
N MET A 1 -5.44 21.60 4.90
CA MET A 1 -3.96 21.56 4.73
C MET A 1 -3.68 21.07 3.33
N THR A 2 -2.69 21.60 2.69
CA THR A 2 -2.27 21.14 1.35
C THR A 2 -1.13 20.15 1.55
N TYR A 3 -1.32 18.90 1.11
CA TYR A 3 -0.27 17.90 1.05
C TYR A 3 0.53 18.10 -0.25
N GLU A 4 1.80 17.71 -0.25
CA GLU A 4 2.66 17.82 -1.43
C GLU A 4 2.78 16.51 -2.20
N ASN A 5 2.78 15.38 -1.48
CA ASN A 5 3.06 14.05 -2.03
C ASN A 5 1.83 13.14 -2.09
N ILE A 6 0.69 13.61 -1.62
CA ILE A 6 -0.59 12.90 -1.74
C ILE A 6 -1.70 13.86 -2.14
N LEU A 7 -2.74 13.32 -2.76
CA LEU A 7 -4.01 14.02 -2.95
C LEU A 7 -5.07 13.32 -2.09
N VAL A 8 -5.91 14.11 -1.43
CA VAL A 8 -6.93 13.60 -0.51
C VAL A 8 -8.27 14.17 -0.89
N GLU A 9 -9.25 13.29 -1.06
CA GLU A 9 -10.62 13.67 -1.37
C GLU A 9 -11.61 12.74 -0.67
N THR A 10 -12.90 13.08 -0.71
CA THR A 10 -13.98 12.27 -0.14
C THR A 10 -15.10 12.09 -1.15
N GLN A 11 -15.67 10.90 -1.20
CA GLN A 11 -16.88 10.61 -1.97
C GLN A 11 -17.89 9.93 -1.04
N GLY A 12 -18.90 10.68 -0.63
CA GLY A 12 -19.84 10.22 0.40
C GLY A 12 -19.13 9.85 1.69
N LYS A 13 -19.23 8.59 2.11
CA LYS A 13 -18.57 8.06 3.30
C LYS A 13 -17.22 7.39 3.03
N VAL A 14 -16.64 7.60 1.87
CA VAL A 14 -15.35 7.01 1.48
C VAL A 14 -14.29 8.08 1.43
N GLY A 15 -13.21 7.89 2.20
CA GLY A 15 -11.99 8.67 2.08
C GLY A 15 -11.10 8.11 0.96
N ILE A 16 -10.53 8.97 0.13
CA ILE A 16 -9.69 8.55 -1.00
C ILE A 16 -8.34 9.24 -0.86
N ILE A 17 -7.26 8.46 -0.92
CA ILE A 17 -5.89 8.96 -0.87
C ILE A 17 -5.16 8.50 -2.13
N HIS A 18 -4.67 9.45 -2.91
CA HIS A 18 -3.82 9.18 -4.07
C HIS A 18 -2.37 9.49 -3.70
N LEU A 19 -1.47 8.52 -3.85
CA LEU A 19 -0.04 8.77 -3.83
C LEU A 19 0.33 9.60 -5.05
N ASN A 20 1.03 10.72 -4.87
CA ASN A 20 1.23 11.74 -5.90
C ASN A 20 2.69 12.21 -6.01
N ARG A 21 3.58 11.28 -6.27
CA ARG A 21 4.97 11.54 -6.70
C ARG A 21 5.24 10.93 -8.08
N PRO A 22 4.52 11.36 -9.15
CA PRO A 22 4.53 10.65 -10.44
C PRO A 22 5.91 10.61 -11.10
N LYS A 23 6.76 11.62 -10.90
CA LYS A 23 8.13 11.67 -11.42
C LYS A 23 9.05 10.61 -10.80
N ALA A 24 8.72 10.14 -9.60
CA ALA A 24 9.44 9.10 -8.87
C ALA A 24 8.67 7.78 -8.82
N LEU A 25 7.66 7.57 -9.69
CA LEU A 25 6.79 6.38 -9.66
C LEU A 25 6.23 6.10 -8.24
N ASN A 26 5.87 7.15 -7.53
CA ASN A 26 5.36 7.12 -6.16
C ASN A 26 6.32 6.44 -5.16
N ALA A 27 7.64 6.54 -5.37
CA ALA A 27 8.62 6.06 -4.39
C ALA A 27 8.36 6.71 -3.03
N LEU A 28 8.36 5.86 -1.99
CA LEU A 28 7.96 6.21 -0.63
C LEU A 28 9.13 6.86 0.10
N ASN A 29 9.05 8.16 0.33
CA ASN A 29 9.98 8.91 1.18
C ASN A 29 9.31 9.27 2.51
N ASP A 30 10.09 9.79 3.44
CA ASP A 30 9.64 10.15 4.79
C ASP A 30 8.47 11.14 4.80
N GLN A 31 8.52 12.15 3.93
CA GLN A 31 7.46 13.15 3.81
C GLN A 31 6.15 12.54 3.32
N LEU A 32 6.19 11.72 2.26
CA LEU A 32 5.00 11.03 1.76
C LEU A 32 4.38 10.14 2.84
N MET A 33 5.22 9.36 3.55
CA MET A 33 4.72 8.47 4.60
C MET A 33 4.12 9.23 5.79
N SER A 34 4.68 10.40 6.13
CA SER A 34 4.13 11.27 7.17
C SER A 34 2.79 11.88 6.74
N GLU A 35 2.70 12.39 5.51
CA GLU A 35 1.46 12.93 4.95
C GLU A 35 0.36 11.86 4.85
N LEU A 36 0.72 10.65 4.39
CA LEU A 36 -0.17 9.50 4.32
C LEU A 36 -0.69 9.12 5.71
N GLY A 37 0.20 9.02 6.70
CA GLY A 37 -0.17 8.71 8.08
C GLY A 37 -1.13 9.74 8.66
N GLU A 38 -0.87 11.03 8.45
CA GLU A 38 -1.76 12.11 8.89
C GLU A 38 -3.15 12.03 8.23
N ALA A 39 -3.21 11.80 6.92
CA ALA A 39 -4.47 11.68 6.20
C ALA A 39 -5.29 10.45 6.66
N LEU A 40 -4.62 9.31 6.85
CA LEU A 40 -5.24 8.09 7.35
C LEU A 40 -5.84 8.29 8.74
N LEU A 41 -5.09 8.89 9.67
CA LEU A 41 -5.58 9.15 11.04
C LEU A 41 -6.74 10.16 11.05
N LYS A 42 -6.74 11.15 10.16
CA LYS A 42 -7.88 12.05 10.01
C LYS A 42 -9.14 11.33 9.56
N PHE A 43 -9.03 10.47 8.55
CA PHE A 43 -10.16 9.65 8.10
C PHE A 43 -10.61 8.65 9.16
N ASP A 44 -9.69 8.08 9.92
CA ASP A 44 -10.04 7.17 11.03
C ASP A 44 -10.83 7.88 12.14
N ALA A 45 -10.48 9.12 12.42
CA ALA A 45 -11.14 9.94 13.44
C ALA A 45 -12.48 10.57 12.97
N ASP A 46 -12.71 10.69 11.66
CA ASP A 46 -13.89 11.33 11.09
C ASP A 46 -15.12 10.40 11.13
N PRO A 47 -16.19 10.71 11.93
CA PRO A 47 -17.36 9.84 12.04
C PRO A 47 -18.13 9.67 10.72
N GLU A 48 -17.97 10.57 9.76
CA GLU A 48 -18.63 10.50 8.46
C GLU A 48 -17.93 9.55 7.47
N ILE A 49 -16.70 9.13 7.76
CA ILE A 49 -15.96 8.19 6.92
C ILE A 49 -16.12 6.76 7.45
N GLY A 50 -16.47 5.82 6.57
CA GLY A 50 -16.65 4.41 6.90
C GLY A 50 -15.60 3.47 6.27
N CYS A 51 -14.92 3.91 5.20
CA CYS A 51 -13.88 3.13 4.51
C CYS A 51 -12.91 4.08 3.80
N ILE A 52 -11.68 3.62 3.59
CA ILE A 52 -10.63 4.40 2.93
C ILE A 52 -10.15 3.62 1.69
N VAL A 53 -9.92 4.32 0.58
CA VAL A 53 -9.26 3.79 -0.62
C VAL A 53 -7.91 4.46 -0.77
N LEU A 54 -6.85 3.65 -0.83
CA LEU A 54 -5.49 4.09 -1.11
C LEU A 54 -5.11 3.66 -2.52
N THR A 55 -4.68 4.59 -3.35
CA THR A 55 -4.29 4.32 -4.74
C THR A 55 -3.08 5.13 -5.16
N GLY A 56 -2.53 4.83 -6.33
CA GLY A 56 -1.43 5.57 -6.95
C GLY A 56 -1.80 6.07 -8.35
N SER A 57 -0.89 5.90 -9.28
CA SER A 57 -1.11 6.18 -10.71
C SER A 57 -1.27 4.89 -11.51
N GLU A 58 -1.73 4.99 -12.77
CA GLU A 58 -1.81 3.85 -13.69
C GLU A 58 -0.46 3.15 -13.93
N LYS A 59 0.66 3.89 -13.79
CA LYS A 59 2.02 3.37 -13.98
C LYS A 59 2.59 2.72 -12.73
N ALA A 60 2.24 3.24 -11.57
CA ALA A 60 2.72 2.73 -10.29
C ALA A 60 1.78 3.10 -9.14
N PHE A 61 1.42 2.10 -8.37
CA PHE A 61 0.93 2.32 -7.01
C PHE A 61 2.06 2.94 -6.19
N ALA A 62 3.16 2.21 -5.99
CA ALA A 62 4.42 2.71 -5.43
C ALA A 62 5.58 1.78 -5.82
N ALA A 63 6.65 2.34 -6.38
CA ALA A 63 7.79 1.56 -6.88
C ALA A 63 8.83 1.18 -5.80
N GLY A 64 8.52 1.39 -4.53
CA GLY A 64 9.38 1.03 -3.40
C GLY A 64 9.78 2.22 -2.54
N ALA A 65 10.71 2.00 -1.61
CA ALA A 65 11.31 3.07 -0.83
C ALA A 65 12.14 4.01 -1.72
N ASP A 66 12.19 5.29 -1.38
CA ASP A 66 13.06 6.26 -2.05
C ASP A 66 14.52 6.02 -1.64
N ILE A 67 15.24 5.29 -2.48
CA ILE A 67 16.63 4.87 -2.23
C ILE A 67 17.56 6.08 -2.05
N GLY A 68 17.26 7.20 -2.72
CA GLY A 68 18.04 8.43 -2.59
C GLY A 68 18.06 8.96 -1.15
N GLY A 69 16.96 8.86 -0.45
CA GLY A 69 16.86 9.23 0.97
C GLY A 69 17.57 8.27 1.92
N MET A 70 17.85 7.04 1.48
CA MET A 70 18.49 6.02 2.30
C MET A 70 20.02 5.94 2.11
N ALA A 71 20.53 6.39 0.97
CA ALA A 71 21.93 6.16 0.55
C ALA A 71 22.98 6.72 1.51
N GLY A 72 22.64 7.71 2.33
CA GLY A 72 23.56 8.30 3.31
C GLY A 72 23.40 7.76 4.73
N LEU A 73 22.47 6.85 4.99
CA LEU A 73 22.18 6.37 6.34
C LEU A 73 23.07 5.17 6.70
N SER A 74 23.67 5.22 7.87
CA SER A 74 24.32 4.05 8.48
C SER A 74 23.28 3.12 9.11
N TYR A 75 23.69 1.87 9.42
CA TYR A 75 22.85 0.96 10.21
C TYR A 75 22.34 1.60 11.51
N MET A 76 23.21 2.32 12.21
CA MET A 76 22.85 2.96 13.48
C MET A 76 21.88 4.11 13.31
N ASP A 77 21.93 4.84 12.20
CA ASP A 77 20.95 5.92 11.90
C ASP A 77 19.57 5.32 11.67
N VAL A 78 19.49 4.23 10.92
CA VAL A 78 18.23 3.50 10.66
C VAL A 78 17.67 2.90 11.96
N PHE A 79 18.54 2.25 12.76
CA PHE A 79 18.15 1.59 14.00
C PHE A 79 17.67 2.58 15.07
N LYS A 80 18.45 3.63 15.35
CA LYS A 80 18.12 4.64 16.38
C LYS A 80 16.99 5.58 15.95
N GLY A 81 16.82 5.79 14.63
CA GLY A 81 15.82 6.67 14.07
C GLY A 81 14.44 6.00 13.90
N ASP A 82 14.30 4.72 14.27
CA ASP A 82 13.06 3.96 14.07
C ASP A 82 12.50 4.12 12.65
N TYR A 83 13.40 4.04 11.65
CA TYR A 83 13.17 4.50 10.28
C TYR A 83 11.86 3.97 9.66
N ILE A 84 11.52 2.71 9.89
CA ILE A 84 10.28 2.11 9.40
C ILE A 84 9.12 2.32 10.38
N THR A 85 9.34 2.09 11.68
CA THR A 85 8.26 2.09 12.67
C THR A 85 7.75 3.49 12.99
N ARG A 86 8.54 4.53 12.69
CA ARG A 86 8.19 5.92 12.99
C ARG A 86 6.91 6.39 12.27
N ASN A 87 6.75 6.13 10.99
CA ASN A 87 5.61 6.59 10.18
C ASN A 87 5.08 5.58 9.15
N TRP A 88 5.87 4.62 8.71
CA TRP A 88 5.43 3.62 7.72
C TRP A 88 4.33 2.69 8.25
N GLU A 89 4.36 2.42 9.53
CA GLU A 89 3.39 1.54 10.18
C GLU A 89 2.14 2.26 10.69
N THR A 90 1.97 3.56 10.46
CA THR A 90 0.79 4.32 10.91
C THR A 90 -0.52 3.69 10.42
N ILE A 91 -0.55 3.18 9.18
CA ILE A 91 -1.71 2.49 8.62
C ILE A 91 -2.20 1.32 9.50
N ARG A 92 -1.32 0.67 10.26
CA ARG A 92 -1.69 -0.44 11.16
C ARG A 92 -2.46 0.00 12.41
N SER A 93 -2.46 1.29 12.71
CA SER A 93 -3.23 1.87 13.82
C SER A 93 -4.63 2.31 13.40
N VAL A 94 -4.90 2.36 12.10
CA VAL A 94 -6.20 2.70 11.53
C VAL A 94 -7.15 1.52 11.74
N ARG A 95 -8.34 1.81 12.25
CA ARG A 95 -9.38 0.80 12.54
C ARG A 95 -10.43 0.69 11.46
N LYS A 96 -10.56 1.73 10.63
CA LYS A 96 -11.45 1.68 9.47
C LYS A 96 -10.78 0.94 8.33
N PRO A 97 -11.54 0.14 7.55
CA PRO A 97 -10.97 -0.60 6.44
C PRO A 97 -10.29 0.30 5.42
N VAL A 98 -9.12 -0.15 4.97
CA VAL A 98 -8.33 0.48 3.91
C VAL A 98 -8.20 -0.49 2.73
N ILE A 99 -8.70 -0.11 1.58
CA ILE A 99 -8.59 -0.88 0.33
C ILE A 99 -7.41 -0.33 -0.47
N ALA A 100 -6.46 -1.18 -0.87
CA ALA A 100 -5.45 -0.82 -1.84
C ALA A 100 -5.98 -1.02 -3.26
N ALA A 101 -6.11 0.05 -4.04
CA ALA A 101 -6.41 -0.01 -5.48
C ALA A 101 -5.09 0.11 -6.26
N VAL A 102 -4.58 -1.01 -6.76
CA VAL A 102 -3.22 -1.14 -7.27
C VAL A 102 -3.19 -1.24 -8.80
N ALA A 103 -2.59 -0.27 -9.46
CA ALA A 103 -2.23 -0.33 -10.88
C ALA A 103 -0.71 -0.21 -11.05
N GLY A 104 -0.17 -0.77 -12.14
CA GLY A 104 1.25 -0.73 -12.45
C GLY A 104 2.11 -1.34 -11.35
N PHE A 105 3.21 -0.70 -11.01
CA PHE A 105 4.19 -1.25 -10.08
C PHE A 105 3.78 -1.07 -8.61
N ALA A 106 3.79 -2.18 -7.85
CA ALA A 106 3.78 -2.23 -6.40
C ALA A 106 5.00 -3.07 -5.96
N LEU A 107 6.15 -2.41 -5.72
CA LEU A 107 7.43 -3.08 -5.52
C LEU A 107 8.03 -2.74 -4.15
N GLY A 108 8.71 -3.69 -3.52
CA GLY A 108 9.36 -3.50 -2.24
C GLY A 108 8.43 -2.87 -1.21
N GLY A 109 8.83 -1.74 -0.62
CA GLY A 109 7.99 -0.98 0.30
C GLY A 109 6.60 -0.63 -0.23
N GLY A 110 6.44 -0.45 -1.56
CA GLY A 110 5.12 -0.24 -2.19
C GLY A 110 4.25 -1.49 -2.14
N CYS A 111 4.82 -2.68 -2.36
CA CYS A 111 4.12 -3.94 -2.17
C CYS A 111 3.81 -4.19 -0.68
N GLU A 112 4.73 -3.82 0.20
CA GLU A 112 4.53 -3.90 1.65
C GLU A 112 3.41 -2.99 2.13
N LEU A 113 3.32 -1.76 1.61
CA LEU A 113 2.23 -0.82 1.89
C LEU A 113 0.88 -1.37 1.40
N ALA A 114 0.82 -1.92 0.19
CA ALA A 114 -0.39 -2.55 -0.32
C ALA A 114 -0.85 -3.73 0.57
N MET A 115 0.10 -4.55 1.05
CA MET A 115 -0.18 -5.66 1.98
C MET A 115 -0.51 -5.21 3.43
N MET A 116 -0.29 -3.95 3.79
CA MET A 116 -0.76 -3.39 5.07
C MET A 116 -2.22 -2.95 5.02
N CYS A 117 -2.78 -2.76 3.82
CA CYS A 117 -4.21 -2.57 3.63
C CYS A 117 -4.97 -3.88 3.89
N ASP A 118 -6.28 -3.80 4.12
CA ASP A 118 -7.09 -4.97 4.47
C ASP A 118 -7.25 -5.93 3.30
N PHE A 119 -7.39 -5.40 2.09
CA PHE A 119 -7.31 -6.19 0.86
C PHE A 119 -6.91 -5.34 -0.34
N ILE A 120 -6.49 -6.03 -1.40
CA ILE A 120 -6.01 -5.42 -2.64
C ILE A 120 -7.01 -5.72 -3.76
N ILE A 121 -7.43 -4.68 -4.49
CA ILE A 121 -8.03 -4.78 -5.82
C ILE A 121 -6.95 -4.35 -6.80
N ALA A 122 -6.65 -5.16 -7.80
CA ALA A 122 -5.60 -4.87 -8.76
C ALA A 122 -6.15 -4.61 -10.16
N ALA A 123 -5.54 -3.68 -10.87
CA ALA A 123 -5.70 -3.60 -12.32
C ALA A 123 -4.96 -4.76 -13.00
N ASP A 124 -5.40 -5.12 -14.20
CA ASP A 124 -4.79 -6.17 -15.03
C ASP A 124 -3.31 -5.91 -15.38
N ASN A 125 -2.89 -4.64 -15.37
CA ASN A 125 -1.51 -4.22 -15.60
C ASN A 125 -0.63 -4.26 -14.33
N ALA A 126 -1.18 -4.61 -13.15
CA ALA A 126 -0.44 -4.56 -11.89
C ALA A 126 0.70 -5.58 -11.83
N LYS A 127 1.81 -5.16 -11.21
CA LYS A 127 3.00 -5.98 -10.97
C LYS A 127 3.43 -5.84 -9.52
N PHE A 128 3.53 -6.96 -8.83
CA PHE A 128 3.94 -7.05 -7.43
C PHE A 128 5.33 -7.67 -7.31
N GLY A 129 6.14 -7.21 -6.36
CA GLY A 129 7.47 -7.77 -6.16
C GLY A 129 8.16 -7.30 -4.90
N GLN A 130 9.17 -8.08 -4.48
CA GLN A 130 10.08 -7.75 -3.37
C GLN A 130 11.52 -7.80 -3.88
N PRO A 131 11.98 -6.76 -4.61
CA PRO A 131 13.28 -6.78 -5.29
C PRO A 131 14.46 -6.33 -4.41
N GLU A 132 14.28 -6.23 -3.09
CA GLU A 132 15.25 -5.69 -2.13
C GLU A 132 16.60 -6.40 -2.19
N ILE A 133 16.61 -7.69 -2.55
CA ILE A 133 17.84 -8.49 -2.72
C ILE A 133 18.81 -7.87 -3.74
N LYS A 134 18.31 -7.14 -4.75
CA LYS A 134 19.14 -6.42 -5.71
C LYS A 134 19.96 -5.30 -5.08
N LEU A 135 19.56 -4.83 -3.91
CA LEU A 135 20.24 -3.82 -3.10
C LEU A 135 21.06 -4.45 -1.95
N GLY A 136 21.08 -5.79 -1.85
CA GLY A 136 21.76 -6.49 -0.75
C GLY A 136 21.02 -6.38 0.59
N ILE A 137 19.73 -6.06 0.60
CA ILE A 137 18.88 -5.95 1.78
C ILE A 137 17.67 -6.88 1.68
N ILE A 138 16.89 -6.97 2.76
CA ILE A 138 15.65 -7.74 2.84
C ILE A 138 14.43 -6.82 2.88
N PRO A 139 13.21 -7.31 2.61
CA PRO A 139 11.99 -6.55 2.85
C PRO A 139 11.92 -6.05 4.30
N GLY A 140 11.82 -4.73 4.49
CA GLY A 140 11.98 -4.07 5.79
C GLY A 140 10.68 -3.61 6.44
N ALA A 141 9.60 -3.44 5.66
CA ALA A 141 8.30 -2.93 6.15
C ALA A 141 7.25 -4.05 6.31
N GLY A 142 7.68 -5.24 6.69
CA GLY A 142 6.82 -6.39 7.03
C GLY A 142 6.58 -7.38 5.90
N GLY A 143 7.21 -7.23 4.74
CA GLY A 143 7.12 -8.17 3.62
C GLY A 143 7.56 -9.58 3.99
N THR A 144 8.58 -9.73 4.83
CA THR A 144 9.02 -11.03 5.36
C THR A 144 7.92 -11.76 6.15
N GLN A 145 6.90 -11.06 6.62
CA GLN A 145 5.81 -11.62 7.41
C GLN A 145 4.50 -11.72 6.63
N ARG A 146 4.13 -10.66 5.90
CA ARG A 146 2.85 -10.60 5.20
C ARG A 146 2.85 -11.41 3.91
N LEU A 147 3.92 -11.30 3.11
CA LEU A 147 3.98 -12.00 1.83
C LEU A 147 3.85 -13.53 1.99
N PRO A 148 4.63 -14.23 2.85
CA PRO A 148 4.51 -15.69 2.98
C PRO A 148 3.16 -16.14 3.55
N ARG A 149 2.43 -15.27 4.25
CA ARG A 149 1.07 -15.56 4.72
C ARG A 149 0.03 -15.39 3.62
N ALA A 150 0.25 -14.45 2.69
CA ALA A 150 -0.65 -14.23 1.57
C ALA A 150 -0.46 -15.25 0.44
N VAL A 151 0.81 -15.56 0.05
CA VAL A 151 1.10 -16.30 -1.19
C VAL A 151 1.76 -17.68 -0.96
N SER A 152 1.92 -18.14 0.23
CA SER A 152 2.71 -19.29 0.67
C SER A 152 4.23 -19.03 0.71
N LYS A 153 4.93 -19.86 1.51
CA LYS A 153 6.38 -19.78 1.67
C LYS A 153 7.14 -19.90 0.34
N SER A 154 6.77 -20.89 -0.49
CA SER A 154 7.50 -21.16 -1.73
C SER A 154 7.44 -19.98 -2.72
N LYS A 155 6.28 -19.37 -2.87
CA LYS A 155 6.10 -18.19 -3.73
C LYS A 155 6.84 -16.97 -3.16
N ALA A 156 6.74 -16.74 -1.86
CA ALA A 156 7.43 -15.63 -1.20
C ALA A 156 8.95 -15.74 -1.35
N MET A 157 9.51 -16.95 -1.12
CA MET A 157 10.96 -17.19 -1.27
C MET A 157 11.41 -17.00 -2.73
N ASP A 158 10.64 -17.50 -3.70
CA ASP A 158 10.93 -17.30 -5.11
C ASP A 158 10.97 -15.80 -5.46
N MET A 159 9.97 -15.03 -5.06
CA MET A 159 9.93 -13.57 -5.29
C MET A 159 11.11 -12.85 -4.61
N CYS A 160 11.37 -13.13 -3.34
CA CYS A 160 12.42 -12.44 -2.58
C CYS A 160 13.83 -12.82 -3.02
N LEU A 161 14.10 -14.10 -3.36
CA LEU A 161 15.44 -14.56 -3.71
C LEU A 161 15.81 -14.29 -5.18
N THR A 162 14.83 -14.29 -6.07
CA THR A 162 15.06 -14.04 -7.51
C THR A 162 14.76 -12.61 -7.93
N ALA A 163 14.10 -11.84 -7.05
CA ALA A 163 13.56 -10.51 -7.36
C ALA A 163 12.62 -10.50 -8.58
N ARG A 164 11.97 -11.64 -8.88
CA ARG A 164 10.96 -11.67 -9.94
C ARG A 164 9.71 -10.90 -9.53
N MET A 165 9.02 -10.39 -10.52
CA MET A 165 7.69 -9.81 -10.32
C MET A 165 6.60 -10.86 -10.56
N MET A 166 5.49 -10.68 -9.84
CA MET A 166 4.24 -11.42 -9.98
C MET A 166 3.24 -10.51 -10.69
N ASP A 167 2.59 -10.99 -11.74
CA ASP A 167 1.53 -10.24 -12.38
C ASP A 167 0.19 -10.34 -11.63
N ALA A 168 -0.78 -9.54 -12.05
CA ALA A 168 -2.08 -9.45 -11.40
C ALA A 168 -2.81 -10.81 -11.37
N THR A 169 -2.78 -11.55 -12.47
CA THR A 169 -3.43 -12.87 -12.59
C THR A 169 -2.81 -13.89 -11.64
N GLU A 170 -1.47 -13.95 -11.57
CA GLU A 170 -0.80 -14.81 -10.60
C GLU A 170 -1.12 -14.36 -9.17
N ALA A 171 -1.12 -13.05 -8.89
CA ALA A 171 -1.39 -12.48 -7.57
C ALA A 171 -2.80 -12.84 -7.04
N GLU A 172 -3.82 -12.76 -7.89
CA GLU A 172 -5.17 -13.20 -7.55
C GLU A 172 -5.22 -14.71 -7.28
N ARG A 173 -4.65 -15.51 -8.19
CA ARG A 173 -4.64 -16.98 -8.06
C ARG A 173 -4.00 -17.47 -6.77
N VAL A 174 -2.99 -16.78 -6.26
CA VAL A 174 -2.28 -17.18 -5.03
C VAL A 174 -2.77 -16.49 -3.76
N GLY A 175 -3.75 -15.59 -3.87
CA GLY A 175 -4.40 -14.95 -2.72
C GLY A 175 -3.76 -13.65 -2.25
N LEU A 176 -2.80 -13.07 -2.97
CA LEU A 176 -2.27 -11.73 -2.66
C LEU A 176 -3.29 -10.64 -2.98
N VAL A 177 -4.05 -10.81 -4.05
CA VAL A 177 -5.05 -9.87 -4.55
C VAL A 177 -6.43 -10.52 -4.43
N SER A 178 -7.41 -9.75 -3.99
CA SER A 178 -8.80 -10.18 -3.83
C SER A 178 -9.50 -10.39 -5.17
N ARG A 179 -9.25 -9.49 -6.12
CA ARG A 179 -9.80 -9.54 -7.50
C ARG A 179 -9.00 -8.68 -8.46
N VAL A 180 -9.01 -9.07 -9.73
CA VAL A 180 -8.40 -8.33 -10.83
C VAL A 180 -9.49 -7.74 -11.72
N VAL A 181 -9.30 -6.49 -12.12
CA VAL A 181 -10.24 -5.73 -12.96
C VAL A 181 -9.49 -5.01 -14.09
N PRO A 182 -10.17 -4.62 -15.19
CA PRO A 182 -9.55 -3.76 -16.20
C PRO A 182 -9.05 -2.45 -15.60
N LEU A 183 -7.92 -1.92 -16.12
CA LEU A 183 -7.27 -0.72 -15.58
C LEU A 183 -8.24 0.47 -15.47
N ASP A 184 -9.06 0.70 -16.49
CA ASP A 184 -10.04 1.79 -16.55
C ASP A 184 -11.19 1.64 -15.54
N ARG A 185 -11.36 0.45 -14.95
CA ARG A 185 -12.38 0.15 -13.94
C ARG A 185 -11.86 0.14 -12.51
N LEU A 186 -10.53 0.19 -12.30
CA LEU A 186 -9.91 -0.04 -11.01
C LEU A 186 -10.46 0.85 -9.90
N LEU A 187 -10.43 2.17 -10.09
CA LEU A 187 -10.86 3.09 -9.04
C LEU A 187 -12.36 2.96 -8.77
N GLN A 188 -13.17 2.78 -9.82
CA GLN A 188 -14.61 2.59 -9.69
C GLN A 188 -14.92 1.34 -8.86
N GLU A 189 -14.29 0.21 -9.15
CA GLU A 189 -14.48 -1.05 -8.42
C GLU A 189 -14.05 -0.95 -6.95
N ALA A 190 -12.95 -0.23 -6.67
CA ALA A 190 -12.52 0.02 -5.31
C ALA A 190 -13.52 0.90 -4.54
N LEU A 191 -14.06 1.94 -5.20
CA LEU A 191 -15.07 2.81 -4.61
C LEU A 191 -16.39 2.06 -4.38
N GLU A 192 -16.84 1.25 -5.30
CA GLU A 192 -18.04 0.42 -5.14
C GLU A 192 -17.92 -0.50 -3.93
N ALA A 193 -16.76 -1.16 -3.77
CA ALA A 193 -16.48 -1.97 -2.58
C ALA A 193 -16.47 -1.14 -1.29
N ALA A 194 -15.83 0.02 -1.31
CA ALA A 194 -15.76 0.92 -0.16
C ALA A 194 -17.13 1.49 0.23
N ILE A 195 -18.01 1.79 -0.74
CA ILE A 195 -19.38 2.22 -0.51
C ILE A 195 -20.19 1.11 0.18
N VAL A 196 -20.04 -0.14 -0.27
CA VAL A 196 -20.69 -1.28 0.38
C VAL A 196 -20.22 -1.40 1.83
N ILE A 197 -18.91 -1.36 2.10
CA ILE A 197 -18.34 -1.43 3.46
C ILE A 197 -18.87 -0.28 4.32
N SER A 198 -18.86 0.95 3.81
CA SER A 198 -19.27 2.14 4.56
C SER A 198 -20.79 2.21 4.84
N SER A 199 -21.58 1.33 4.19
CA SER A 199 -23.01 1.16 4.48
C SER A 199 -23.29 0.18 5.62
N MET A 200 -22.28 -0.58 6.05
CA MET A 200 -22.41 -1.58 7.12
C MET A 200 -22.30 -0.93 8.50
N SER A 201 -22.50 -1.73 9.55
CA SER A 201 -22.34 -1.29 10.94
C SER A 201 -20.88 -0.92 11.20
N LEU A 202 -20.57 0.37 11.32
CA LEU A 202 -19.20 0.85 11.55
C LEU A 202 -18.52 0.16 12.76
N PRO A 203 -19.16 -0.02 13.93
CA PRO A 203 -18.52 -0.76 15.02
C PRO A 203 -18.14 -2.19 14.65
N ALA A 204 -18.97 -2.90 13.88
CA ALA A 204 -18.66 -4.26 13.44
C ALA A 204 -17.51 -4.28 12.43
N VAL A 205 -17.54 -3.36 11.48
CA VAL A 205 -16.48 -3.20 10.47
C VAL A 205 -15.12 -2.91 11.12
N MET A 206 -15.09 -2.07 12.16
CA MET A 206 -13.85 -1.73 12.88
C MET A 206 -13.34 -2.86 13.80
N MET A 207 -14.12 -3.92 14.03
CA MET A 207 -13.73 -5.09 14.85
C MET A 207 -13.29 -6.31 14.02
N ILE A 208 -13.53 -6.32 12.72
CA ILE A 208 -13.05 -7.35 11.81
C ILE A 208 -11.54 -7.22 11.61
#